data_3f3dacc127b7066f58fd1000b7042f85
#
_entry.id   3f3dacc127b7066f58fd1000b7042f85
#
_cell.length_a   1.000
_cell.length_b   1.000
_cell.length_c   1.000
_cell.angle_alpha   90.00
_cell.angle_beta   90.00
_cell.angle_gamma   90.00
#
_symmetry.space_group_name_H-M   'P 1'
#
loop_
_entity.id
_entity.type
_entity.pdbx_description
1 polymer ?
#
loop_
_entity_poly.entity_id
_entity_poly.type
_entity_poly.pdbx_seq_one_letter_code
_entity_poly.pdbx_strand_id
1 'polypeptide(L)'
;MKNDDLPDKPLSDDPEENLRMENELLRLKLKAELGAESHHISNIDPGIENEFLKNVLAFEQNFSNAKEASVYDLVGKPSFKKADELTDAQVEAALAEIIDLLTANNIKVYFGDADEYNGRTKYLFITEELFDHETTFMPIPGMTTCFDYEEFHPNHKKDIENRAMEFLSEWFKKSLNEKSWELANEFILPDRQILSKATVAAQLSRVFDSYTAFKNEKYKIIDIGYQLNDDTGIGHAEGGVRYDGVLENGEIVTFGGPFKLYMTYEGGWWCIFHIVFPGFEYF
;
A
#
# COMPACT_ATOMS: atom_id res chain seq x y z
N MET A 1 13.22 2.26 -33.38
CA MET A 1 12.50 3.02 -34.43
C MET A 1 12.78 4.50 -34.21
N LYS A 2 13.07 5.26 -35.26
CA LYS A 2 13.44 6.67 -35.14
C LYS A 2 12.23 7.50 -34.75
N ASN A 3 12.47 8.58 -34.00
CA ASN A 3 11.49 9.60 -33.57
C ASN A 3 10.90 10.42 -34.74
N ASP A 4 10.45 9.77 -35.81
CA ASP A 4 10.23 10.38 -37.12
C ASP A 4 8.77 10.76 -37.43
N ASP A 5 7.85 10.81 -36.45
CA ASP A 5 6.42 10.99 -36.73
C ASP A 5 5.82 12.35 -36.35
N LEU A 6 6.63 13.28 -35.88
CA LEU A 6 6.20 14.68 -35.77
C LEU A 6 6.63 15.43 -37.06
N PRO A 7 5.79 16.29 -37.62
CA PRO A 7 6.14 17.00 -38.84
C PRO A 7 7.38 17.87 -38.63
N ASP A 8 8.39 17.71 -39.49
CA ASP A 8 9.65 18.48 -39.48
C ASP A 8 9.44 20.00 -39.66
N LYS A 9 8.20 20.44 -39.89
CA LYS A 9 7.82 21.84 -40.05
C LYS A 9 6.80 22.22 -39.01
N PRO A 10 6.90 23.43 -38.41
CA PRO A 10 5.89 23.93 -37.50
C PRO A 10 4.52 23.94 -38.20
N LEU A 11 3.50 23.54 -37.46
CA LEU A 11 2.11 23.47 -37.91
C LEU A 11 1.44 24.85 -37.96
N SER A 12 1.99 25.81 -37.17
CA SER A 12 1.59 27.22 -37.14
C SER A 12 2.82 28.11 -37.02
N ASP A 13 2.72 29.35 -37.51
CA ASP A 13 3.73 30.39 -37.32
C ASP A 13 3.73 30.95 -35.89
N ASP A 14 2.64 30.74 -35.13
CA ASP A 14 2.56 31.10 -33.69
C ASP A 14 3.14 29.93 -32.86
N PRO A 15 4.19 30.20 -32.07
CA PRO A 15 4.83 29.17 -31.25
C PRO A 15 3.88 28.51 -30.22
N GLU A 16 2.97 29.27 -29.62
CA GLU A 16 2.03 28.73 -28.63
C GLU A 16 0.95 27.88 -29.32
N GLU A 17 0.41 28.32 -30.45
CA GLU A 17 -0.54 27.55 -31.24
C GLU A 17 0.11 26.26 -31.76
N ASN A 18 1.37 26.34 -32.19
CA ASN A 18 2.12 25.15 -32.64
C ASN A 18 2.27 24.10 -31.50
N LEU A 19 2.61 24.52 -30.30
CA LEU A 19 2.69 23.62 -29.15
C LEU A 19 1.33 22.97 -28.82
N ARG A 20 0.24 23.73 -28.92
CA ARG A 20 -1.11 23.18 -28.70
C ARG A 20 -1.46 22.13 -29.74
N MET A 21 -1.12 22.36 -31.00
CA MET A 21 -1.31 21.38 -32.07
C MET A 21 -0.46 20.13 -31.87
N GLU A 22 0.82 20.29 -31.50
CA GLU A 22 1.69 19.15 -31.15
C GLU A 22 1.12 18.34 -29.97
N ASN A 23 0.58 18.98 -28.94
CA ASN A 23 -0.03 18.32 -27.80
C ASN A 23 -1.25 17.48 -28.21
N GLU A 24 -2.09 18.01 -29.10
CA GLU A 24 -3.21 17.24 -29.66
C GLU A 24 -2.74 16.03 -30.48
N LEU A 25 -1.69 16.18 -31.28
CA LEU A 25 -1.11 15.05 -32.02
C LEU A 25 -0.53 13.99 -31.10
N LEU A 26 0.17 14.39 -30.00
CA LEU A 26 0.70 13.48 -29.00
C LEU A 26 -0.43 12.72 -28.30
N ARG A 27 -1.54 13.39 -27.95
CA ARG A 27 -2.73 12.74 -27.37
C ARG A 27 -3.37 11.74 -28.33
N LEU A 28 -3.52 12.11 -29.58
CA LEU A 28 -4.04 11.20 -30.61
C LEU A 28 -3.13 9.98 -30.77
N LYS A 29 -1.81 10.16 -30.74
CA LYS A 29 -0.84 9.08 -30.80
C LYS A 29 -0.94 8.16 -29.58
N LEU A 30 -0.98 8.71 -28.36
CA LEU A 30 -1.19 7.97 -27.13
C LEU A 30 -2.48 7.15 -27.18
N LYS A 31 -3.57 7.74 -27.67
CA LYS A 31 -4.84 7.03 -27.82
C LYS A 31 -4.77 5.92 -28.87
N ALA A 32 -4.16 6.19 -30.02
CA ALA A 32 -4.10 5.23 -31.14
C ALA A 32 -3.15 4.05 -30.86
N GLU A 33 -2.00 4.30 -30.24
CA GLU A 33 -0.97 3.28 -30.00
C GLU A 33 -1.21 2.51 -28.70
N LEU A 34 -1.74 3.17 -27.68
CA LEU A 34 -1.78 2.65 -26.30
C LEU A 34 -3.19 2.56 -25.70
N GLY A 35 -4.21 3.05 -26.43
CA GLY A 35 -5.59 3.10 -25.93
C GLY A 35 -5.78 4.09 -24.75
N ALA A 36 -4.78 4.93 -24.45
CA ALA A 36 -4.82 5.85 -23.32
C ALA A 36 -5.78 7.01 -23.60
N GLU A 37 -6.74 7.23 -22.72
CA GLU A 37 -7.59 8.42 -22.75
C GLU A 37 -6.95 9.53 -21.91
N SER A 38 -6.48 10.59 -22.58
CA SER A 38 -5.97 11.79 -21.92
C SER A 38 -6.99 12.93 -22.04
N HIS A 39 -7.33 13.53 -20.90
CA HIS A 39 -8.20 14.70 -20.87
C HIS A 39 -7.39 15.99 -20.90
N HIS A 40 -7.88 16.99 -21.62
CA HIS A 40 -7.30 18.32 -21.61
C HIS A 40 -7.51 18.96 -20.22
N ILE A 41 -6.42 19.36 -19.56
CA ILE A 41 -6.49 20.14 -18.33
C ILE A 41 -6.40 21.62 -18.74
N SER A 42 -7.52 22.33 -18.65
CA SER A 42 -7.56 23.78 -18.87
C SER A 42 -6.69 24.47 -17.82
N ASN A 43 -5.75 25.33 -18.22
CA ASN A 43 -4.84 26.16 -17.44
C ASN A 43 -3.42 25.63 -17.18
N ILE A 44 -2.95 24.65 -17.93
CA ILE A 44 -1.54 24.28 -17.95
C ILE A 44 -0.85 25.00 -19.12
N ASP A 45 0.39 25.47 -18.87
CA ASP A 45 1.25 26.00 -19.92
C ASP A 45 1.48 24.95 -21.02
N PRO A 46 1.25 25.30 -22.32
CA PRO A 46 1.38 24.35 -23.41
C PRO A 46 2.75 23.68 -23.52
N GLY A 47 3.82 24.36 -23.09
CA GLY A 47 5.17 23.79 -23.08
C GLY A 47 5.32 22.71 -22.00
N ILE A 48 4.80 22.96 -20.79
CA ILE A 48 4.81 21.98 -19.70
C ILE A 48 3.97 20.75 -20.10
N GLU A 49 2.82 20.96 -20.69
CA GLU A 49 1.97 19.89 -21.21
C GLU A 49 2.69 19.05 -22.28
N ASN A 50 3.40 19.70 -23.20
CA ASN A 50 4.16 19.03 -24.26
C ASN A 50 5.26 18.12 -23.70
N GLU A 51 6.05 18.62 -22.73
CA GLU A 51 7.07 17.81 -22.05
C GLU A 51 6.44 16.62 -21.32
N PHE A 52 5.33 16.82 -20.63
CA PHE A 52 4.61 15.74 -19.94
C PHE A 52 4.14 14.66 -20.91
N LEU A 53 3.47 15.05 -22.01
CA LEU A 53 2.96 14.09 -23.00
C LEU A 53 4.09 13.33 -23.71
N LYS A 54 5.22 13.99 -24.01
CA LYS A 54 6.42 13.33 -24.54
C LYS A 54 7.00 12.32 -23.57
N ASN A 55 7.07 12.68 -22.28
CA ASN A 55 7.57 11.78 -21.26
C ASN A 55 6.66 10.57 -21.06
N VAL A 56 5.32 10.76 -21.08
CA VAL A 56 4.36 9.66 -21.01
C VAL A 56 4.51 8.73 -22.22
N LEU A 57 4.58 9.29 -23.44
CA LEU A 57 4.75 8.48 -24.65
C LEU A 57 6.05 7.68 -24.62
N ALA A 58 7.17 8.31 -24.21
CA ALA A 58 8.45 7.64 -24.09
C ALA A 58 8.42 6.53 -23.03
N PHE A 59 7.77 6.78 -21.89
CA PHE A 59 7.58 5.80 -20.85
C PHE A 59 6.83 4.58 -21.35
N GLU A 60 5.67 4.77 -21.97
CA GLU A 60 4.83 3.70 -22.48
C GLU A 60 5.51 2.88 -23.58
N GLN A 61 6.23 3.55 -24.50
CA GLN A 61 7.02 2.87 -25.51
C GLN A 61 8.14 2.03 -24.91
N ASN A 62 8.82 2.53 -23.89
CA ASN A 62 9.84 1.77 -23.14
C ASN A 62 9.22 0.59 -22.40
N PHE A 63 8.07 0.79 -21.78
CA PHE A 63 7.33 -0.26 -21.08
C PHE A 63 6.90 -1.37 -22.04
N SER A 64 6.32 -1.03 -23.20
CA SER A 64 5.92 -2.00 -24.22
C SER A 64 7.09 -2.80 -24.82
N ASN A 65 8.31 -2.25 -24.76
CA ASN A 65 9.53 -2.91 -25.22
C ASN A 65 10.35 -3.53 -24.05
N ALA A 66 9.89 -3.38 -22.82
CA ALA A 66 10.58 -3.93 -21.66
C ALA A 66 10.60 -5.45 -21.73
N LYS A 67 11.70 -6.04 -21.27
CA LYS A 67 11.88 -7.49 -21.23
C LYS A 67 11.69 -7.99 -19.82
N GLU A 68 11.05 -9.13 -19.71
CA GLU A 68 11.07 -9.87 -18.47
C GLU A 68 12.47 -10.45 -18.24
N ALA A 69 12.98 -10.29 -17.06
CA ALA A 69 14.25 -10.83 -16.61
C ALA A 69 14.18 -11.17 -15.13
N SER A 70 14.90 -12.21 -14.71
CA SER A 70 15.00 -12.51 -13.29
C SER A 70 15.82 -11.43 -12.57
N VAL A 71 15.55 -11.20 -11.29
CA VAL A 71 16.36 -10.28 -10.47
C VAL A 71 17.84 -10.71 -10.49
N TYR A 72 18.10 -12.02 -10.54
CA TYR A 72 19.44 -12.58 -10.67
C TYR A 72 20.17 -12.10 -11.94
N ASP A 73 19.44 -12.10 -13.07
CA ASP A 73 20.00 -11.60 -14.35
C ASP A 73 20.30 -10.09 -14.28
N LEU A 74 19.41 -9.32 -13.65
CA LEU A 74 19.56 -7.87 -13.51
C LEU A 74 20.78 -7.45 -12.71
N VAL A 75 21.16 -8.24 -11.70
CA VAL A 75 22.35 -7.96 -10.87
C VAL A 75 23.62 -8.62 -11.41
N GLY A 76 23.58 -9.18 -12.62
CA GLY A 76 24.77 -9.72 -13.30
C GLY A 76 25.16 -11.12 -12.87
N LYS A 77 24.22 -11.94 -12.37
CA LYS A 77 24.44 -13.35 -12.01
C LYS A 77 25.56 -13.57 -10.99
N PRO A 78 25.48 -12.96 -9.81
CA PRO A 78 26.52 -13.08 -8.80
C PRO A 78 26.68 -14.53 -8.33
N SER A 79 27.91 -14.92 -8.00
CA SER A 79 28.14 -16.20 -7.33
C SER A 79 27.82 -16.04 -5.83
N PHE A 80 27.04 -16.95 -5.29
CA PHE A 80 26.73 -16.99 -3.85
C PHE A 80 26.74 -18.44 -3.35
N LYS A 81 26.85 -18.62 -2.04
CA LYS A 81 26.74 -19.93 -1.39
C LYS A 81 25.34 -20.08 -0.82
N LYS A 82 24.85 -21.30 -0.76
CA LYS A 82 23.57 -21.57 -0.08
C LYS A 82 23.66 -21.25 1.40
N ALA A 83 22.55 -20.80 1.99
CA ALA A 83 22.49 -20.45 3.40
C ALA A 83 22.94 -21.59 4.34
N ASP A 84 22.63 -22.85 3.97
CA ASP A 84 23.02 -24.04 4.73
C ASP A 84 24.52 -24.31 4.78
N GLU A 85 25.26 -23.75 3.84
CA GLU A 85 26.73 -23.87 3.76
C GLU A 85 27.45 -22.81 4.58
N LEU A 86 26.71 -21.86 5.20
CA LEU A 86 27.25 -20.71 5.89
C LEU A 86 26.91 -20.73 7.37
N THR A 87 27.87 -20.30 8.20
CA THR A 87 27.61 -19.94 9.61
C THR A 87 26.87 -18.61 9.68
N ASP A 88 26.20 -18.29 10.80
CA ASP A 88 25.45 -17.03 10.94
C ASP A 88 26.32 -15.79 10.71
N ALA A 89 27.55 -15.77 11.20
CA ALA A 89 28.48 -14.68 10.95
C ALA A 89 28.86 -14.53 9.46
N GLN A 90 28.93 -15.66 8.73
CA GLN A 90 29.18 -15.63 7.28
C GLN A 90 27.95 -15.20 6.50
N VAL A 91 26.75 -15.57 6.99
CA VAL A 91 25.48 -15.11 6.40
C VAL A 91 25.36 -13.60 6.50
N GLU A 92 25.66 -12.98 7.65
CA GLU A 92 25.61 -11.53 7.80
C GLU A 92 26.57 -10.81 6.84
N ALA A 93 27.80 -11.32 6.68
CA ALA A 93 28.76 -10.75 5.73
C ALA A 93 28.28 -10.90 4.27
N ALA A 94 27.80 -12.07 3.88
CA ALA A 94 27.30 -12.35 2.55
C ALA A 94 26.02 -11.54 2.23
N LEU A 95 25.14 -11.37 3.22
CA LEU A 95 23.95 -10.53 3.10
C LEU A 95 24.32 -9.06 2.82
N ALA A 96 25.30 -8.53 3.54
CA ALA A 96 25.76 -7.16 3.31
C ALA A 96 26.31 -6.99 1.87
N GLU A 97 27.12 -7.93 1.38
CA GLU A 97 27.65 -7.89 0.00
C GLU A 97 26.51 -7.93 -1.04
N ILE A 98 25.49 -8.76 -0.83
CA ILE A 98 24.33 -8.87 -1.74
C ILE A 98 23.48 -7.61 -1.71
N ILE A 99 23.24 -7.02 -0.54
CA ILE A 99 22.49 -5.76 -0.41
C ILE A 99 23.21 -4.62 -1.13
N ASP A 100 24.54 -4.55 -0.99
CA ASP A 100 25.36 -3.56 -1.71
C ASP A 100 25.25 -3.76 -3.23
N LEU A 101 25.27 -5.01 -3.70
CA LEU A 101 25.11 -5.34 -5.11
C LEU A 101 23.72 -4.95 -5.65
N LEU A 102 22.66 -5.27 -4.92
CA LEU A 102 21.28 -4.87 -5.26
C LEU A 102 21.17 -3.34 -5.33
N THR A 103 21.72 -2.65 -4.35
CA THR A 103 21.71 -1.17 -4.28
C THR A 103 22.47 -0.56 -5.45
N ALA A 104 23.62 -1.12 -5.84
CA ALA A 104 24.40 -0.68 -7.00
C ALA A 104 23.62 -0.82 -8.32
N ASN A 105 22.65 -1.72 -8.38
CA ASN A 105 21.76 -1.94 -9.52
C ASN A 105 20.40 -1.23 -9.37
N ASN A 106 20.25 -0.27 -8.43
CA ASN A 106 19.00 0.43 -8.13
C ASN A 106 17.86 -0.49 -7.70
N ILE A 107 18.18 -1.56 -7.00
CA ILE A 107 17.20 -2.47 -6.41
C ILE A 107 17.27 -2.34 -4.89
N LYS A 108 16.11 -2.20 -4.24
CA LYS A 108 15.97 -2.20 -2.79
C LYS A 108 15.03 -3.29 -2.34
N VAL A 109 15.37 -3.93 -1.23
CA VAL A 109 14.50 -4.91 -0.56
C VAL A 109 14.17 -4.39 0.82
N TYR A 110 12.88 -4.37 1.12
CA TYR A 110 12.34 -4.01 2.43
C TYR A 110 11.97 -5.26 3.20
N PHE A 111 12.21 -5.24 4.53
CA PHE A 111 11.96 -6.35 5.43
C PHE A 111 11.16 -5.90 6.66
N GLY A 112 10.17 -5.05 6.49
CA GLY A 112 9.42 -4.50 7.62
C GLY A 112 10.32 -3.72 8.59
N ASP A 113 10.08 -3.90 9.90
CA ASP A 113 10.91 -3.31 10.94
C ASP A 113 12.30 -3.97 11.00
N ALA A 114 13.33 -3.20 11.35
CA ALA A 114 14.74 -3.61 11.24
C ALA A 114 15.08 -4.94 11.93
N ASP A 115 14.42 -5.24 13.05
CA ASP A 115 14.70 -6.41 13.91
C ASP A 115 13.69 -7.56 13.73
N GLU A 116 12.75 -7.43 12.80
CA GLU A 116 11.66 -8.41 12.62
C GLU A 116 12.17 -9.72 12.02
N TYR A 117 13.07 -9.63 11.07
CA TYR A 117 13.63 -10.79 10.38
C TYR A 117 15.13 -10.88 10.58
N ASN A 118 15.63 -12.06 10.94
CA ASN A 118 17.06 -12.30 11.11
C ASN A 118 17.81 -12.33 9.77
N GLY A 119 19.14 -12.17 9.79
CA GLY A 119 19.95 -12.13 8.59
C GLY A 119 19.84 -13.39 7.72
N ARG A 120 19.66 -14.55 8.32
CA ARG A 120 19.49 -15.82 7.57
C ARG A 120 18.19 -15.83 6.77
N THR A 121 17.08 -15.37 7.34
CA THR A 121 15.80 -15.23 6.64
C THR A 121 15.93 -14.25 5.47
N LYS A 122 16.55 -13.09 5.69
CA LYS A 122 16.79 -12.08 4.64
C LYS A 122 17.66 -12.64 3.51
N TYR A 123 18.71 -13.36 3.86
CA TYR A 123 19.62 -13.96 2.88
C TYR A 123 18.93 -15.05 2.05
N LEU A 124 18.19 -15.97 2.69
CA LEU A 124 17.40 -17.01 2.02
C LEU A 124 16.41 -16.40 1.03
N PHE A 125 15.63 -15.44 1.47
CA PHE A 125 14.67 -14.77 0.60
C PHE A 125 15.35 -14.19 -0.65
N ILE A 126 16.44 -13.44 -0.49
CA ILE A 126 17.10 -12.80 -1.63
C ILE A 126 17.67 -13.84 -2.58
N THR A 127 18.35 -14.88 -2.06
CA THR A 127 19.11 -15.82 -2.89
C THR A 127 18.29 -16.97 -3.46
N GLU A 128 17.20 -17.38 -2.79
CA GLU A 128 16.43 -18.56 -3.17
C GLU A 128 15.03 -18.22 -3.72
N GLU A 129 14.54 -17.00 -3.51
CA GLU A 129 13.23 -16.59 -4.00
C GLU A 129 13.31 -15.35 -4.89
N LEU A 130 13.86 -14.23 -4.37
CA LEU A 130 13.89 -12.97 -5.12
C LEU A 130 14.78 -13.08 -6.37
N PHE A 131 15.88 -13.78 -6.32
CA PHE A 131 16.74 -13.97 -7.49
C PHE A 131 16.05 -14.73 -8.61
N ASP A 132 15.14 -15.64 -8.29
CA ASP A 132 14.35 -16.39 -9.27
C ASP A 132 13.09 -15.61 -9.72
N HIS A 133 12.75 -14.51 -9.03
CA HIS A 133 11.58 -13.71 -9.37
C HIS A 133 11.78 -12.99 -10.70
N GLU A 134 10.87 -13.22 -11.65
CA GLU A 134 10.82 -12.52 -12.93
C GLU A 134 10.10 -11.19 -12.79
N THR A 135 10.72 -10.14 -13.30
CA THR A 135 10.16 -8.80 -13.29
C THR A 135 10.33 -8.11 -14.62
N THR A 136 9.42 -7.24 -14.95
CA THR A 136 9.54 -6.38 -16.14
C THR A 136 10.55 -5.29 -15.85
N PHE A 137 11.74 -5.42 -16.42
CA PHE A 137 12.81 -4.45 -16.22
C PHE A 137 12.75 -3.32 -17.24
N MET A 138 12.52 -2.12 -16.72
CA MET A 138 12.59 -0.90 -17.50
C MET A 138 13.53 0.09 -16.80
N PRO A 139 14.75 0.31 -17.36
CA PRO A 139 15.70 1.22 -16.76
C PRO A 139 15.23 2.68 -16.96
N ILE A 140 14.61 3.25 -15.94
CA ILE A 140 14.31 4.69 -15.91
C ILE A 140 15.40 5.36 -15.08
N PRO A 141 16.08 6.38 -15.61
CA PRO A 141 17.09 7.11 -14.86
C PRO A 141 16.53 7.68 -13.55
N GLY A 142 17.16 7.34 -12.43
CA GLY A 142 16.76 7.79 -11.10
C GLY A 142 15.63 6.98 -10.44
N MET A 143 15.07 5.98 -11.10
CA MET A 143 14.09 5.07 -10.52
C MET A 143 14.78 3.92 -9.78
N THR A 144 14.23 3.55 -8.63
CA THR A 144 14.66 2.39 -7.85
C THR A 144 13.55 1.36 -7.89
N THR A 145 13.87 0.12 -8.25
CA THR A 145 12.96 -1.02 -8.12
C THR A 145 12.94 -1.46 -6.67
N CYS A 146 11.76 -1.58 -6.10
CA CYS A 146 11.57 -1.95 -4.70
C CYS A 146 10.83 -3.29 -4.62
N PHE A 147 11.31 -4.16 -3.75
CA PHE A 147 10.63 -5.39 -3.37
C PHE A 147 10.40 -5.37 -1.87
N ASP A 148 9.22 -5.79 -1.44
CA ASP A 148 8.90 -5.94 -0.03
C ASP A 148 8.79 -7.43 0.30
N TYR A 149 9.51 -7.87 1.33
CA TYR A 149 9.47 -9.26 1.80
C TYR A 149 8.04 -9.69 2.15
N GLU A 150 7.25 -8.78 2.73
CA GLU A 150 5.88 -9.06 3.15
C GLU A 150 4.89 -9.19 1.99
N GLU A 151 5.23 -8.70 0.78
CA GLU A 151 4.45 -9.01 -0.43
C GLU A 151 4.58 -10.48 -0.84
N PHE A 152 5.72 -11.12 -0.54
CA PHE A 152 5.97 -12.55 -0.78
C PHE A 152 5.55 -13.42 0.41
N HIS A 153 5.71 -12.90 1.62
CA HIS A 153 5.48 -13.60 2.90
C HIS A 153 4.64 -12.73 3.85
N PRO A 154 3.33 -12.54 3.57
CA PRO A 154 2.48 -11.67 4.38
C PRO A 154 2.44 -12.08 5.86
N ASN A 155 2.72 -11.12 6.74
CA ASN A 155 2.62 -11.32 8.18
C ASN A 155 1.21 -10.98 8.68
N HIS A 156 0.24 -11.82 8.34
CA HIS A 156 -1.18 -11.58 8.64
C HIS A 156 -1.46 -11.30 10.12
N LYS A 157 -0.68 -11.89 11.03
CA LYS A 157 -0.85 -11.62 12.47
C LYS A 157 -0.52 -10.18 12.81
N LYS A 158 0.60 -9.67 12.29
CA LYS A 158 1.04 -8.30 12.46
C LYS A 158 0.09 -7.32 11.77
N ASP A 159 -0.37 -7.66 10.56
CA ASP A 159 -1.32 -6.84 9.82
C ASP A 159 -2.63 -6.67 10.59
N ILE A 160 -3.17 -7.74 11.19
CA ILE A 160 -4.35 -7.70 12.05
C ILE A 160 -4.09 -6.85 13.30
N GLU A 161 -2.90 -7.00 13.92
CA GLU A 161 -2.50 -6.19 15.09
C GLU A 161 -2.42 -4.71 14.72
N ASN A 162 -1.73 -4.37 13.64
CA ASN A 162 -1.62 -3.00 13.15
C ASN A 162 -2.99 -2.41 12.83
N ARG A 163 -3.86 -3.16 12.16
CA ARG A 163 -5.23 -2.76 11.85
C ARG A 163 -6.06 -2.46 13.10
N ALA A 164 -5.92 -3.30 14.14
CA ALA A 164 -6.58 -3.07 15.42
C ALA A 164 -6.03 -1.83 16.14
N MET A 165 -4.70 -1.62 16.08
CA MET A 165 -4.06 -0.44 16.67
C MET A 165 -4.47 0.85 15.97
N GLU A 166 -4.59 0.85 14.64
CA GLU A 166 -5.10 1.98 13.86
C GLU A 166 -6.53 2.30 14.25
N PHE A 167 -7.41 1.30 14.30
CA PHE A 167 -8.79 1.49 14.76
C PHE A 167 -8.84 2.12 16.15
N LEU A 168 -8.07 1.61 17.11
CA LEU A 168 -8.02 2.16 18.47
C LEU A 168 -7.54 3.61 18.47
N SER A 169 -6.49 3.92 17.70
CA SER A 169 -5.97 5.28 17.55
C SER A 169 -7.03 6.23 16.99
N GLU A 170 -7.72 5.83 15.91
CA GLU A 170 -8.74 6.65 15.26
C GLU A 170 -10.03 6.76 16.11
N TRP A 171 -10.36 5.73 16.91
CA TRP A 171 -11.44 5.79 17.89
C TRP A 171 -11.19 6.90 18.92
N PHE A 172 -10.01 6.92 19.54
CA PHE A 172 -9.71 7.91 20.58
C PHE A 172 -9.53 9.33 20.03
N LYS A 173 -9.16 9.47 18.77
CA LYS A 173 -9.17 10.75 18.04
C LYS A 173 -10.56 11.16 17.57
N LYS A 174 -11.57 10.27 17.65
CA LYS A 174 -12.92 10.48 17.14
C LYS A 174 -12.94 10.73 15.63
N SER A 175 -12.06 10.08 14.88
CA SER A 175 -11.81 10.33 13.46
C SER A 175 -12.31 9.23 12.53
N LEU A 176 -12.80 8.11 13.07
CA LEU A 176 -13.42 7.05 12.27
C LEU A 176 -14.64 7.57 11.50
N ASN A 177 -14.63 7.38 10.19
CA ASN A 177 -15.67 7.88 9.29
C ASN A 177 -15.77 7.00 8.04
N GLU A 178 -16.59 7.38 7.08
CA GLU A 178 -16.81 6.63 5.83
C GLU A 178 -15.53 6.48 4.98
N LYS A 179 -14.54 7.36 5.13
CA LYS A 179 -13.27 7.30 4.40
C LYS A 179 -12.21 6.46 5.11
N SER A 180 -12.48 6.01 6.33
CA SER A 180 -11.57 5.17 7.12
C SER A 180 -11.32 3.85 6.41
N TRP A 181 -10.10 3.62 6.00
CA TRP A 181 -9.70 2.44 5.22
C TRP A 181 -9.63 1.16 6.07
N GLU A 182 -9.54 1.32 7.39
CA GLU A 182 -9.61 0.22 8.36
C GLU A 182 -10.94 -0.52 8.35
N LEU A 183 -12.01 0.16 7.93
CA LEU A 183 -13.37 -0.35 7.96
C LEU A 183 -13.74 -1.00 6.62
N ALA A 184 -14.34 -2.18 6.67
CA ALA A 184 -14.89 -2.86 5.50
C ALA A 184 -16.08 -2.08 4.89
N ASN A 185 -16.37 -2.33 3.63
CA ASN A 185 -17.51 -1.71 2.95
C ASN A 185 -18.85 -2.21 3.49
N GLU A 186 -18.89 -3.43 4.00
CA GLU A 186 -20.05 -4.09 4.58
C GLU A 186 -19.75 -4.59 5.98
N PHE A 187 -20.70 -4.41 6.88
CA PHE A 187 -20.63 -4.89 8.26
C PHE A 187 -21.69 -5.96 8.46
N ILE A 188 -21.29 -7.09 9.02
CA ILE A 188 -22.16 -8.24 9.25
C ILE A 188 -22.49 -8.31 10.74
N LEU A 189 -23.79 -8.19 11.07
CA LEU A 189 -24.28 -8.31 12.44
C LEU A 189 -24.55 -9.77 12.81
N PRO A 190 -24.62 -10.11 14.12
CA PRO A 190 -24.89 -11.47 14.58
C PRO A 190 -26.20 -12.07 14.08
N ASP A 191 -27.20 -11.24 13.81
CA ASP A 191 -28.49 -11.62 13.25
C ASP A 191 -28.48 -11.76 11.71
N ARG A 192 -27.29 -11.63 11.09
CA ARG A 192 -27.05 -11.66 9.64
C ARG A 192 -27.53 -10.43 8.88
N GLN A 193 -27.92 -9.37 9.57
CA GLN A 193 -28.15 -8.09 8.92
C GLN A 193 -26.82 -7.55 8.38
N ILE A 194 -26.85 -6.97 7.19
CA ILE A 194 -25.70 -6.31 6.57
C ILE A 194 -25.93 -4.81 6.62
N LEU A 195 -24.97 -4.08 7.19
CA LEU A 195 -24.95 -2.62 7.20
C LEU A 195 -23.85 -2.12 6.27
N SER A 196 -24.11 -1.02 5.58
CA SER A 196 -23.07 -0.35 4.80
C SER A 196 -22.07 0.38 5.72
N LYS A 197 -20.84 0.57 5.24
CA LYS A 197 -19.82 1.40 5.90
C LYS A 197 -20.36 2.79 6.28
N ALA A 198 -21.10 3.43 5.37
CA ALA A 198 -21.72 4.74 5.62
C ALA A 198 -22.68 4.71 6.81
N THR A 199 -23.50 3.64 6.94
CA THR A 199 -24.41 3.47 8.07
C THR A 199 -23.66 3.34 9.38
N VAL A 200 -22.61 2.50 9.43
CA VAL A 200 -21.80 2.31 10.64
C VAL A 200 -21.02 3.57 10.98
N ALA A 201 -20.45 4.25 9.99
CA ALA A 201 -19.78 5.54 10.20
C ALA A 201 -20.72 6.61 10.79
N ALA A 202 -21.98 6.65 10.36
CA ALA A 202 -22.97 7.54 10.95
C ALA A 202 -23.30 7.18 12.42
N GLN A 203 -23.32 5.88 12.77
CA GLN A 203 -23.48 5.44 14.16
C GLN A 203 -22.26 5.80 15.02
N LEU A 204 -21.04 5.60 14.51
CA LEU A 204 -19.80 6.04 15.17
C LEU A 204 -19.80 7.55 15.40
N SER A 205 -20.19 8.36 14.41
CA SER A 205 -20.29 9.81 14.54
C SER A 205 -21.21 10.23 15.69
N ARG A 206 -22.38 9.59 15.84
CA ARG A 206 -23.31 9.88 16.95
C ARG A 206 -22.69 9.60 18.32
N VAL A 207 -21.91 8.50 18.43
CA VAL A 207 -21.16 8.21 19.67
C VAL A 207 -20.13 9.31 19.90
N PHE A 208 -19.35 9.67 18.89
CA PHE A 208 -18.34 10.71 18.99
C PHE A 208 -18.91 12.10 19.33
N ASP A 209 -20.05 12.45 18.76
CA ASP A 209 -20.73 13.71 19.02
C ASP A 209 -21.29 13.81 20.45
N SER A 210 -21.51 12.68 21.11
CA SER A 210 -21.98 12.65 22.51
C SER A 210 -20.89 13.04 23.52
N TYR A 211 -19.62 13.07 23.11
CA TYR A 211 -18.50 13.38 23.99
C TYR A 211 -17.61 14.48 23.40
N THR A 212 -17.10 15.38 24.23
CA THR A 212 -16.14 16.42 23.81
C THR A 212 -14.76 15.82 23.57
N ALA A 213 -14.35 14.84 24.39
CA ALA A 213 -13.08 14.15 24.26
C ALA A 213 -13.14 12.76 24.88
N PHE A 214 -12.26 11.86 24.41
CA PHE A 214 -11.88 10.65 25.08
C PHE A 214 -10.52 10.87 25.77
N LYS A 215 -10.35 10.36 26.99
CA LYS A 215 -9.14 10.55 27.80
C LYS A 215 -8.81 9.29 28.59
N ASN A 216 -7.57 9.25 29.11
CA ASN A 216 -7.09 8.18 30.02
C ASN A 216 -7.20 6.79 29.41
N GLU A 217 -7.08 6.69 28.09
CA GLU A 217 -7.14 5.45 27.36
C GLU A 217 -6.01 4.49 27.77
N LYS A 218 -6.42 3.27 28.04
CA LYS A 218 -5.53 2.13 28.27
C LYS A 218 -6.12 0.94 27.55
N TYR A 219 -5.33 0.30 26.73
CA TYR A 219 -5.75 -0.90 26.02
C TYR A 219 -4.60 -1.89 25.88
N LYS A 220 -4.97 -3.13 25.67
CA LYS A 220 -4.02 -4.20 25.38
C LYS A 220 -4.71 -5.21 24.46
N ILE A 221 -4.09 -5.52 23.32
CA ILE A 221 -4.44 -6.67 22.50
C ILE A 221 -3.91 -7.91 23.21
N ILE A 222 -4.73 -8.93 23.36
CA ILE A 222 -4.43 -10.15 24.12
C ILE A 222 -4.33 -11.35 23.20
N ASP A 223 -5.19 -11.41 22.19
CA ASP A 223 -5.23 -12.51 21.23
C ASP A 223 -5.52 -12.01 19.82
N ILE A 224 -4.89 -12.69 18.86
CA ILE A 224 -5.08 -12.48 17.42
C ILE A 224 -5.20 -13.84 16.80
N GLY A 225 -6.34 -14.09 16.17
CA GLY A 225 -6.59 -15.32 15.42
C GLY A 225 -7.02 -15.03 14.00
N TYR A 226 -6.62 -15.90 13.05
CA TYR A 226 -7.06 -15.80 11.67
C TYR A 226 -7.11 -17.17 11.00
N GLN A 227 -7.88 -17.24 9.94
CA GLN A 227 -7.94 -18.37 9.03
C GLN A 227 -8.01 -17.84 7.61
N LEU A 228 -7.11 -18.33 6.76
CA LEU A 228 -7.04 -18.01 5.34
C LEU A 228 -7.62 -19.15 4.51
N ASN A 229 -8.18 -18.79 3.37
CA ASN A 229 -8.61 -19.70 2.33
C ASN A 229 -8.28 -19.04 0.99
N ASP A 230 -7.16 -19.48 0.40
CA ASP A 230 -6.55 -18.84 -0.78
C ASP A 230 -6.36 -17.33 -0.58
N ASP A 231 -7.01 -16.50 -1.42
CA ASP A 231 -6.89 -15.04 -1.41
C ASP A 231 -7.86 -14.33 -0.46
N THR A 232 -8.61 -15.08 0.36
CA THR A 232 -9.57 -14.53 1.32
C THR A 232 -9.31 -15.04 2.72
N GLY A 233 -9.83 -14.36 3.72
CA GLY A 233 -9.66 -14.78 5.10
C GLY A 233 -10.60 -14.10 6.09
N ILE A 234 -10.69 -14.72 7.26
CA ILE A 234 -11.38 -14.17 8.41
C ILE A 234 -10.41 -14.15 9.59
N GLY A 235 -10.37 -13.03 10.29
CA GLY A 235 -9.53 -12.88 11.46
C GLY A 235 -10.18 -12.04 12.55
N HIS A 236 -9.50 -11.94 13.66
CA HIS A 236 -9.90 -11.05 14.74
C HIS A 236 -8.71 -10.61 15.58
N ALA A 237 -8.86 -9.44 16.18
CA ALA A 237 -8.06 -9.01 17.31
C ALA A 237 -8.98 -8.80 18.51
N GLU A 238 -8.61 -9.33 19.67
CA GLU A 238 -9.35 -9.13 20.90
C GLU A 238 -8.45 -8.69 22.05
N GLY A 239 -9.06 -7.98 23.00
CA GLY A 239 -8.32 -7.45 24.13
C GLY A 239 -9.20 -6.77 25.17
N GLY A 240 -8.56 -5.98 26.01
CA GLY A 240 -9.24 -5.14 27.00
C GLY A 240 -8.96 -3.67 26.75
N VAL A 241 -9.98 -2.84 27.00
CA VAL A 241 -9.87 -1.38 26.91
C VAL A 241 -10.54 -0.70 28.09
N ARG A 242 -10.00 0.44 28.51
CA ARG A 242 -10.61 1.36 29.48
C ARG A 242 -10.29 2.79 29.07
N TYR A 243 -11.31 3.64 29.11
CA TYR A 243 -11.18 5.07 28.79
C TYR A 243 -12.31 5.89 29.41
N ASP A 244 -12.15 7.19 29.44
CA ASP A 244 -13.10 8.15 29.95
C ASP A 244 -13.67 9.02 28.82
N GLY A 245 -14.98 9.05 28.66
CA GLY A 245 -15.70 10.01 27.81
C GLY A 245 -16.08 11.24 28.59
N VAL A 246 -15.73 12.43 28.09
CA VAL A 246 -16.05 13.72 28.70
C VAL A 246 -17.28 14.30 28.01
N LEU A 247 -18.36 14.53 28.75
CA LEU A 247 -19.58 15.19 28.27
C LEU A 247 -19.39 16.72 28.16
N GLU A 248 -20.31 17.41 27.44
CA GLU A 248 -20.29 18.88 27.32
C GLU A 248 -20.36 19.61 28.68
N ASN A 249 -21.08 19.07 29.64
CA ASN A 249 -21.20 19.64 30.99
C ASN A 249 -19.97 19.35 31.88
N GLY A 250 -18.94 18.65 31.32
CA GLY A 250 -17.73 18.27 32.03
C GLY A 250 -17.85 16.98 32.87
N GLU A 251 -19.00 16.34 32.90
CA GLU A 251 -19.14 15.01 33.53
C GLU A 251 -18.32 13.96 32.78
N ILE A 252 -17.86 12.96 33.52
CA ILE A 252 -17.01 11.89 33.00
C ILE A 252 -17.78 10.56 33.07
N VAL A 253 -17.85 9.88 31.93
CA VAL A 253 -18.38 8.52 31.82
C VAL A 253 -17.21 7.58 31.56
N THR A 254 -16.95 6.64 32.47
CA THR A 254 -15.89 5.66 32.30
C THR A 254 -16.42 4.43 31.56
N PHE A 255 -15.76 4.08 30.49
CA PHE A 255 -15.93 2.85 29.71
C PHE A 255 -14.84 1.87 30.02
N GLY A 256 -15.15 0.57 30.02
CA GLY A 256 -14.16 -0.46 30.20
C GLY A 256 -14.76 -1.85 30.01
N GLY A 257 -13.96 -2.72 29.43
CA GLY A 257 -14.35 -4.10 29.17
C GLY A 257 -13.56 -4.73 28.04
N PRO A 258 -13.94 -5.93 27.62
CA PRO A 258 -13.35 -6.58 26.46
C PRO A 258 -13.74 -5.85 25.18
N PHE A 259 -12.85 -5.85 24.21
CA PHE A 259 -13.15 -5.50 22.82
C PHE A 259 -12.82 -6.68 21.90
N LYS A 260 -13.50 -6.75 20.77
CA LYS A 260 -13.19 -7.68 19.69
C LYS A 260 -13.50 -7.04 18.34
N LEU A 261 -12.52 -7.03 17.47
CA LEU A 261 -12.61 -6.51 16.11
C LEU A 261 -12.51 -7.69 15.17
N TYR A 262 -13.58 -7.98 14.45
CA TYR A 262 -13.60 -9.04 13.45
C TYR A 262 -13.23 -8.45 12.10
N MET A 263 -12.34 -9.14 11.39
CA MET A 263 -11.75 -8.65 10.15
C MET A 263 -11.92 -9.66 9.02
N THR A 264 -12.08 -9.14 7.82
CA THR A 264 -12.00 -9.91 6.57
C THR A 264 -10.73 -9.53 5.83
N TYR A 265 -10.10 -10.52 5.20
CA TYR A 265 -8.97 -10.33 4.29
C TYR A 265 -9.48 -10.44 2.87
N GLU A 266 -9.33 -9.38 2.09
CA GLU A 266 -9.80 -9.31 0.72
C GLU A 266 -8.96 -8.30 -0.06
N GLY A 267 -8.52 -8.68 -1.26
CA GLY A 267 -7.70 -7.79 -2.09
C GLY A 267 -6.34 -7.41 -1.49
N GLY A 268 -5.77 -8.26 -0.64
CA GLY A 268 -4.47 -8.02 0.01
C GLY A 268 -4.53 -7.25 1.34
N TRP A 269 -5.74 -6.96 1.86
CA TRP A 269 -5.90 -6.09 3.03
C TRP A 269 -6.85 -6.67 4.07
N TRP A 270 -6.54 -6.47 5.35
CA TRP A 270 -7.45 -6.75 6.44
C TRP A 270 -8.33 -5.53 6.72
N CYS A 271 -9.66 -5.72 6.73
CA CYS A 271 -10.62 -4.67 7.04
C CYS A 271 -11.60 -5.14 8.11
N ILE A 272 -11.98 -4.25 9.03
CA ILE A 272 -12.90 -4.55 10.13
C ILE A 272 -14.33 -4.56 9.61
N PHE A 273 -15.02 -5.70 9.73
CA PHE A 273 -16.41 -5.86 9.32
C PHE A 273 -17.39 -6.03 10.50
N HIS A 274 -16.87 -6.16 11.73
CA HIS A 274 -17.73 -6.17 12.92
C HIS A 274 -16.94 -5.68 14.14
N ILE A 275 -17.57 -4.83 14.93
CA ILE A 275 -16.99 -4.14 16.07
C ILE A 275 -17.76 -4.53 17.33
N VAL A 276 -17.05 -5.09 18.32
CA VAL A 276 -17.51 -5.21 19.70
C VAL A 276 -16.59 -4.32 20.53
N PHE A 277 -17.12 -3.21 21.04
CA PHE A 277 -16.29 -2.22 21.73
C PHE A 277 -17.09 -1.50 22.83
N PRO A 278 -16.55 -1.34 24.05
CA PRO A 278 -17.23 -0.63 25.13
C PRO A 278 -17.62 0.80 24.72
N GLY A 279 -18.91 1.12 24.85
CA GLY A 279 -19.45 2.42 24.45
C GLY A 279 -19.93 2.50 23.00
N PHE A 280 -19.89 1.38 22.26
CA PHE A 280 -20.49 1.28 20.91
C PHE A 280 -21.49 0.13 20.85
N GLU A 281 -22.64 0.41 20.31
CA GLU A 281 -23.70 -0.56 20.00
C GLU A 281 -24.28 -0.23 18.63
N TYR A 282 -24.61 -1.25 17.87
CA TYR A 282 -25.33 -1.10 16.61
C TYR A 282 -26.81 -0.82 16.87
N PHE A 283 -27.41 0.09 16.12
CA PHE A 283 -28.82 0.47 16.22
C PHE A 283 -29.44 0.83 14.87
#